data_ead95033bb2dec0987c9408012658613
#
_entry.id   ead95033bb2dec0987c9408012658613
#
_cell.length_a   1.000
_cell.length_b   1.000
_cell.length_c   1.000
_cell.angle_alpha   90.00
_cell.angle_beta   90.00
_cell.angle_gamma   90.00
#
_symmetry.space_group_name_H-M   'P 1'
#
loop_
_entity.id
_entity.type
_entity.pdbx_description
1 polymer ?
#
loop_
_entity_poly.entity_id
_entity_poly.type
_entity_poly.pdbx_seq_one_letter_code
_entity_poly.pdbx_strand_id
1 'polypeptide(L)'
;MSDMDEASLLSSRAVENVRNPDHWAPLVQALSNSWSETNTEGTVILGLAENTLMHREIADHIKAHFEIDTHSQFTYGHGPQGSPRLRKALALFFKENFHALGEVTAEQFVIASGVSAVIDHVTWCICDEGEGILFPAPLYTGFTNDLPTRSRGKLLPVSFRRDDGTLDLDDIFDATANTRCMERALLQAKQHGVKVKAVMITNPHNPLGKCYSQPPDTIKAIAAFCEKHSLHYLSDEIYANSVFVHDQYPRATTFHSVLSVDLNEVIRPNLVHVLYGAAKDFCANGLRLGALHTRSTALKNAMATITTFSWPSYVIQDTWARILEDEKFLQWYLPENQNRLATNYRTLIKFLDENSISYFRGGNAGIFLWVYLGQRTASSGKSNSSDRGQAGLASATLEAEQSHDRLLADTCLKNGVMVGRGSRFLSEEAGWFRITFSADEVALRTGLDRIRRSVVELSS
;
A
#
# COMPACT_ATOMS: atom_id res chain seq x y z
N MET A 1 -29.64 -24.21 -13.96
CA MET A 1 -28.74 -23.33 -14.73
C MET A 1 -27.42 -23.30 -13.99
N SER A 2 -26.30 -23.57 -14.64
CA SER A 2 -25.00 -23.44 -14.02
C SER A 2 -24.61 -21.95 -13.91
N ASP A 3 -23.75 -21.57 -12.96
CA ASP A 3 -23.27 -20.18 -12.83
C ASP A 3 -22.70 -19.62 -14.15
N MET A 4 -22.22 -20.51 -15.03
CA MET A 4 -21.72 -20.17 -16.36
C MET A 4 -22.84 -19.76 -17.34
N ASP A 5 -24.06 -20.31 -17.20
CA ASP A 5 -25.19 -19.92 -18.02
C ASP A 5 -25.75 -18.55 -17.66
N GLU A 6 -25.75 -18.22 -16.36
CA GLU A 6 -26.15 -16.89 -15.89
C GLU A 6 -25.13 -15.80 -16.30
N ALA A 7 -23.84 -16.12 -16.28
CA ALA A 7 -22.80 -15.19 -16.71
C ALA A 7 -22.95 -14.73 -18.17
N SER A 8 -23.57 -15.58 -19.03
CA SER A 8 -23.83 -15.23 -20.45
C SER A 8 -24.77 -14.04 -20.63
N LEU A 9 -25.56 -13.71 -19.60
CA LEU A 9 -26.48 -12.57 -19.60
C LEU A 9 -25.81 -11.24 -19.23
N LEU A 10 -24.55 -11.28 -18.79
CA LEU A 10 -23.80 -10.10 -18.38
C LEU A 10 -23.01 -9.47 -19.53
N SER A 11 -22.61 -8.23 -19.38
CA SER A 11 -21.66 -7.61 -20.29
C SER A 11 -20.30 -8.34 -20.24
N SER A 12 -19.52 -8.32 -21.32
CA SER A 12 -18.19 -8.93 -21.37
C SER A 12 -17.29 -8.48 -20.23
N ARG A 13 -17.40 -7.22 -19.81
CA ARG A 13 -16.67 -6.67 -18.66
C ARG A 13 -17.07 -7.32 -17.35
N ALA A 14 -18.36 -7.56 -17.11
CA ALA A 14 -18.86 -8.20 -15.90
C ALA A 14 -18.53 -9.70 -15.87
N VAL A 15 -18.60 -10.39 -17.02
CA VAL A 15 -18.18 -11.80 -17.14
C VAL A 15 -16.74 -12.01 -16.71
N GLU A 16 -15.85 -11.09 -17.08
CA GLU A 16 -14.44 -11.16 -16.68
C GLU A 16 -14.26 -11.04 -15.17
N ASN A 17 -15.02 -10.15 -14.52
CA ASN A 17 -15.01 -10.01 -13.05
C ASN A 17 -15.57 -11.26 -12.35
N VAL A 18 -16.59 -11.93 -12.92
CA VAL A 18 -17.13 -13.19 -12.37
C VAL A 18 -16.11 -14.32 -12.43
N ARG A 19 -15.26 -14.34 -13.45
CA ARG A 19 -14.18 -15.33 -13.58
C ARG A 19 -13.03 -15.14 -12.59
N ASN A 20 -12.88 -13.92 -12.07
CA ASN A 20 -11.89 -13.64 -11.03
C ASN A 20 -12.50 -14.02 -9.68
N PRO A 21 -11.88 -14.97 -8.94
CA PRO A 21 -12.40 -15.35 -7.64
C PRO A 21 -12.45 -14.17 -6.69
N ASP A 22 -13.48 -14.11 -5.86
CA ASP A 22 -13.60 -13.10 -4.82
C ASP A 22 -12.38 -13.15 -3.89
N HIS A 23 -11.51 -12.17 -4.01
CA HIS A 23 -10.29 -12.09 -3.21
C HIS A 23 -10.57 -11.70 -1.74
N TRP A 24 -11.79 -11.24 -1.45
CA TRP A 24 -12.24 -10.94 -0.09
C TRP A 24 -12.74 -12.17 0.67
N ALA A 25 -13.24 -13.20 0.00
CA ALA A 25 -13.86 -14.35 0.65
C ALA A 25 -12.97 -15.02 1.73
N PRO A 26 -11.66 -15.28 1.51
CA PRO A 26 -10.80 -15.84 2.55
C PRO A 26 -10.61 -14.89 3.72
N LEU A 27 -10.54 -13.58 3.46
CA LEU A 27 -10.42 -12.57 4.50
C LEU A 27 -11.72 -12.44 5.30
N VAL A 28 -12.87 -12.39 4.64
CA VAL A 28 -14.19 -12.36 5.30
C VAL A 28 -14.36 -13.58 6.19
N GLN A 29 -13.98 -14.77 5.73
CA GLN A 29 -13.99 -15.98 6.53
C GLN A 29 -13.08 -15.86 7.77
N ALA A 30 -11.86 -15.34 7.63
CA ALA A 30 -10.96 -15.14 8.75
C ALA A 30 -11.51 -14.08 9.74
N LEU A 31 -12.07 -12.98 9.24
CA LEU A 31 -12.67 -11.92 10.06
C LEU A 31 -13.93 -12.37 10.81
N SER A 32 -14.71 -13.31 10.25
CA SER A 32 -15.94 -13.83 10.92
C SER A 32 -15.64 -14.61 12.19
N ASN A 33 -14.39 -15.08 12.37
CA ASN A 33 -13.93 -15.74 13.59
C ASN A 33 -12.58 -15.15 14.02
N SER A 34 -12.50 -13.83 14.13
CA SER A 34 -11.27 -13.15 14.53
C SER A 34 -10.97 -13.35 16.02
N TRP A 35 -9.68 -13.36 16.32
CA TRP A 35 -9.18 -13.42 17.68
C TRP A 35 -9.63 -12.19 18.49
N SER A 36 -9.98 -12.40 19.75
CA SER A 36 -10.21 -11.36 20.74
C SER A 36 -9.92 -11.93 22.14
N GLU A 37 -9.91 -11.08 23.17
CA GLU A 37 -9.76 -11.53 24.57
C GLU A 37 -10.87 -12.51 25.00
N THR A 38 -12.05 -12.41 24.37
CA THR A 38 -13.19 -13.31 24.62
C THR A 38 -13.28 -14.48 23.62
N ASN A 39 -12.45 -14.47 22.58
CA ASN A 39 -12.34 -15.52 21.55
C ASN A 39 -10.87 -15.85 21.27
N THR A 40 -10.20 -16.45 22.23
CA THR A 40 -8.76 -16.75 22.16
C THR A 40 -8.40 -17.81 21.10
N GLU A 41 -9.37 -18.62 20.67
CA GLU A 41 -9.21 -19.62 19.60
C GLU A 41 -9.43 -19.04 18.21
N GLY A 42 -9.91 -17.80 18.11
CA GLY A 42 -10.13 -17.11 16.84
C GLY A 42 -8.84 -16.84 16.07
N THR A 43 -8.98 -16.45 14.81
CA THR A 43 -7.86 -16.18 13.90
C THR A 43 -7.24 -14.81 14.17
N VAL A 44 -5.95 -14.76 14.48
CA VAL A 44 -5.17 -13.51 14.55
C VAL A 44 -4.87 -13.02 13.13
N ILE A 45 -5.28 -11.80 12.81
CA ILE A 45 -5.15 -11.23 11.46
C ILE A 45 -3.87 -10.40 11.37
N LEU A 46 -2.77 -11.01 10.90
CA LEU A 46 -1.49 -10.33 10.65
C LEU A 46 -1.19 -10.18 9.15
N GLY A 47 -2.09 -10.61 8.28
CA GLY A 47 -1.97 -10.48 6.83
C GLY A 47 -2.62 -9.22 6.25
N LEU A 48 -3.59 -8.62 6.96
CA LEU A 48 -4.27 -7.40 6.56
C LEU A 48 -3.49 -6.17 7.10
N ALA A 49 -3.31 -5.16 6.25
CA ALA A 49 -2.71 -3.91 6.69
C ALA A 49 -3.75 -3.03 7.39
N GLU A 50 -4.04 -3.34 8.64
CA GLU A 50 -4.94 -2.60 9.50
C GLU A 50 -4.22 -2.15 10.76
N ASN A 51 -4.42 -0.90 11.16
CA ASN A 51 -3.88 -0.36 12.40
C ASN A 51 -4.99 -0.23 13.43
N THR A 52 -4.90 -1.01 14.51
CA THR A 52 -5.92 -1.02 15.58
C THR A 52 -5.44 -0.31 16.86
N LEU A 53 -4.19 0.17 16.89
CA LEU A 53 -3.52 0.66 18.09
C LEU A 53 -4.16 1.92 18.69
N MET A 54 -4.86 2.72 17.88
CA MET A 54 -5.45 3.99 18.31
C MET A 54 -6.98 4.04 18.07
N HIS A 55 -7.65 2.90 17.92
CA HIS A 55 -9.09 2.83 17.67
C HIS A 55 -9.91 3.52 18.75
N ARG A 56 -9.53 3.34 20.02
CA ARG A 56 -10.25 3.93 21.16
C ARG A 56 -10.15 5.45 21.13
N GLU A 57 -8.97 5.98 20.94
CA GLU A 57 -8.68 7.42 20.95
C GLU A 57 -9.40 8.14 19.81
N ILE A 58 -9.41 7.56 18.61
CA ILE A 58 -10.17 8.07 17.45
C ILE A 58 -11.68 8.00 17.74
N ALA A 59 -12.16 6.88 18.26
CA ALA A 59 -13.59 6.73 18.57
C ALA A 59 -14.05 7.73 19.64
N ASP A 60 -13.24 7.95 20.67
CA ASP A 60 -13.56 8.89 21.73
C ASP A 60 -13.52 10.34 21.25
N HIS A 61 -12.54 10.70 20.40
CA HIS A 61 -12.50 12.00 19.74
C HIS A 61 -13.73 12.24 18.87
N ILE A 62 -14.09 11.25 18.03
CA ILE A 62 -15.28 11.33 17.17
C ILE A 62 -16.54 11.54 18.02
N LYS A 63 -16.75 10.73 19.08
CA LYS A 63 -17.92 10.86 19.96
C LYS A 63 -18.03 12.25 20.61
N ALA A 64 -16.89 12.81 21.03
CA ALA A 64 -16.83 14.10 21.69
C ALA A 64 -17.13 15.29 20.76
N HIS A 65 -16.82 15.15 19.45
CA HIS A 65 -16.90 16.25 18.49
C HIS A 65 -17.88 15.97 17.34
N PHE A 66 -18.67 14.89 17.45
CA PHE A 66 -19.64 14.54 16.42
C PHE A 66 -20.83 15.50 16.44
N GLU A 67 -21.03 16.20 15.34
CA GLU A 67 -22.17 17.10 15.13
C GLU A 67 -22.71 16.89 13.72
N ILE A 68 -24.01 17.01 13.57
CA ILE A 68 -24.69 16.94 12.28
C ILE A 68 -25.23 18.34 11.93
N ASP A 69 -24.72 18.88 10.83
CA ASP A 69 -25.32 20.04 10.17
C ASP A 69 -26.34 19.57 9.14
N THR A 70 -27.61 19.63 9.49
CA THR A 70 -28.70 19.19 8.61
C THR A 70 -28.82 20.02 7.33
N HIS A 71 -28.30 21.25 7.32
CA HIS A 71 -28.40 22.14 6.17
C HIS A 71 -27.45 21.69 5.03
N SER A 72 -26.23 21.27 5.37
CA SER A 72 -25.23 20.87 4.36
C SER A 72 -25.12 19.34 4.20
N GLN A 73 -25.25 18.58 5.30
CA GLN A 73 -24.93 17.15 5.32
C GLN A 73 -26.10 16.24 4.91
N PHE A 74 -27.36 16.75 4.95
CA PHE A 74 -28.55 16.02 4.49
C PHE A 74 -28.97 16.41 3.08
N THR A 75 -28.17 17.21 2.38
CA THR A 75 -28.37 17.62 1.01
C THR A 75 -27.24 17.09 0.12
N TYR A 76 -27.31 17.36 -1.20
CA TYR A 76 -26.17 17.09 -2.09
C TYR A 76 -24.97 18.01 -1.83
N GLY A 77 -25.08 18.94 -0.88
CA GLY A 77 -24.02 19.83 -0.43
C GLY A 77 -23.35 20.60 -1.59
N HIS A 78 -22.04 20.45 -1.71
CA HIS A 78 -21.23 21.12 -2.73
C HIS A 78 -20.83 20.18 -3.88
N GLY A 79 -21.51 19.03 -4.02
CA GLY A 79 -21.28 18.08 -5.12
C GLY A 79 -20.11 17.11 -4.90
N PRO A 80 -19.74 16.36 -5.95
CA PRO A 80 -18.92 15.16 -5.83
C PRO A 80 -17.42 15.40 -5.59
N GLN A 81 -16.93 16.64 -5.60
CA GLN A 81 -15.51 16.92 -5.33
C GLN A 81 -15.13 16.74 -3.85
N GLY A 82 -16.13 16.65 -2.97
CA GLY A 82 -15.95 16.52 -1.54
C GLY A 82 -16.23 17.81 -0.75
N SER A 83 -16.41 17.65 0.57
CA SER A 83 -16.70 18.73 1.51
C SER A 83 -15.66 19.85 1.41
N PRO A 84 -16.06 21.11 1.23
CA PRO A 84 -15.13 22.25 1.27
C PRO A 84 -14.37 22.33 2.59
N ARG A 85 -15.01 21.94 3.70
CA ARG A 85 -14.38 21.88 5.00
C ARG A 85 -13.24 20.87 5.01
N LEU A 86 -13.49 19.62 4.59
CA LEU A 86 -12.46 18.58 4.55
C LEU A 86 -11.31 18.96 3.60
N ARG A 87 -11.62 19.48 2.39
CA ARG A 87 -10.58 19.90 1.44
C ARG A 87 -9.70 21.01 2.00
N LYS A 88 -10.28 21.97 2.74
CA LYS A 88 -9.54 23.03 3.43
C LYS A 88 -8.67 22.46 4.57
N ALA A 89 -9.22 21.57 5.38
CA ALA A 89 -8.49 20.90 6.46
C ALA A 89 -7.30 20.08 5.92
N LEU A 90 -7.50 19.35 4.81
CA LEU A 90 -6.42 18.62 4.13
C LEU A 90 -5.35 19.56 3.58
N ALA A 91 -5.71 20.70 3.02
CA ALA A 91 -4.74 21.67 2.52
C ALA A 91 -3.82 22.18 3.64
N LEU A 92 -4.37 22.51 4.81
CA LEU A 92 -3.59 22.88 5.99
C LEU A 92 -2.72 21.73 6.49
N PHE A 93 -3.31 20.54 6.63
CA PHE A 93 -2.62 19.33 7.07
C PHE A 93 -1.42 18.99 6.18
N PHE A 94 -1.57 19.06 4.86
CA PHE A 94 -0.48 18.81 3.90
C PHE A 94 0.62 19.85 4.03
N LYS A 95 0.24 21.11 4.27
CA LYS A 95 1.23 22.17 4.47
C LYS A 95 2.09 21.93 5.72
N GLU A 96 1.47 21.52 6.82
CA GLU A 96 2.10 21.37 8.12
C GLU A 96 2.79 20.02 8.30
N ASN A 97 2.10 18.92 7.97
CA ASN A 97 2.59 17.58 8.26
C ASN A 97 3.35 16.94 7.09
N PHE A 98 3.10 17.37 5.86
CA PHE A 98 3.85 16.90 4.69
C PHE A 98 4.91 17.90 4.25
N HIS A 99 4.99 19.05 4.92
CA HIS A 99 5.94 20.13 4.63
C HIS A 99 5.93 20.53 3.15
N ALA A 100 4.74 20.54 2.55
CA ALA A 100 4.58 20.81 1.13
C ALA A 100 5.14 22.18 0.74
N LEU A 101 5.97 22.20 -0.29
CA LEU A 101 6.50 23.43 -0.87
C LEU A 101 5.46 24.10 -1.77
N GLY A 102 5.47 25.42 -1.74
CA GLY A 102 4.54 26.24 -2.49
C GLY A 102 3.13 26.23 -1.89
N GLU A 103 2.17 26.64 -2.73
CA GLU A 103 0.78 26.76 -2.32
C GLU A 103 0.05 25.42 -2.41
N VAL A 104 -0.68 25.07 -1.34
CA VAL A 104 -1.61 23.93 -1.30
C VAL A 104 -2.99 24.47 -0.94
N THR A 105 -3.96 24.29 -1.83
CA THR A 105 -5.30 24.85 -1.67
C THR A 105 -6.38 23.75 -1.69
N ALA A 106 -7.55 24.08 -1.14
CA ALA A 106 -8.71 23.17 -1.14
C ALA A 106 -9.12 22.74 -2.56
N GLU A 107 -8.90 23.59 -3.56
CA GLU A 107 -9.24 23.36 -4.96
C GLU A 107 -8.37 22.28 -5.61
N GLN A 108 -7.25 21.91 -4.99
CA GLN A 108 -6.35 20.88 -5.49
C GLN A 108 -6.73 19.47 -5.01
N PHE A 109 -7.81 19.33 -4.22
CA PHE A 109 -8.24 18.04 -3.68
C PHE A 109 -9.54 17.52 -4.32
N VAL A 110 -9.59 16.20 -4.51
CA VAL A 110 -10.80 15.42 -4.80
C VAL A 110 -10.91 14.30 -3.76
N ILE A 111 -12.10 14.16 -3.16
CA ILE A 111 -12.38 13.16 -2.11
C ILE A 111 -13.11 11.97 -2.71
N ALA A 112 -12.68 10.75 -2.35
CA ALA A 112 -13.30 9.50 -2.80
C ALA A 112 -13.43 8.49 -1.65
N SER A 113 -14.14 7.39 -1.89
CA SER A 113 -14.43 6.36 -0.89
C SER A 113 -13.21 5.46 -0.58
N GLY A 114 -12.17 6.07 0.00
CA GLY A 114 -10.88 5.45 0.31
C GLY A 114 -9.88 5.56 -0.84
N VAL A 115 -8.61 5.27 -0.53
CA VAL A 115 -7.52 5.38 -1.51
C VAL A 115 -7.67 4.37 -2.65
N SER A 116 -8.27 3.20 -2.43
CA SER A 116 -8.60 2.25 -3.52
C SER A 116 -9.51 2.89 -4.57
N ALA A 117 -10.53 3.65 -4.14
CA ALA A 117 -11.38 4.40 -5.08
C ALA A 117 -10.61 5.53 -5.77
N VAL A 118 -9.66 6.19 -5.07
CA VAL A 118 -8.78 7.19 -5.70
C VAL A 118 -7.94 6.54 -6.81
N ILE A 119 -7.35 5.37 -6.55
CA ILE A 119 -6.54 4.62 -7.53
C ILE A 119 -7.38 4.24 -8.75
N ASP A 120 -8.55 3.64 -8.54
CA ASP A 120 -9.47 3.27 -9.62
C ASP A 120 -9.85 4.50 -10.48
N HIS A 121 -10.21 5.61 -9.85
CA HIS A 121 -10.62 6.83 -10.54
C HIS A 121 -9.48 7.49 -11.31
N VAL A 122 -8.29 7.61 -10.70
CA VAL A 122 -7.10 8.14 -11.38
C VAL A 122 -6.75 7.26 -12.58
N THR A 123 -6.69 5.94 -12.37
CA THR A 123 -6.36 5.00 -13.46
C THR A 123 -7.34 5.11 -14.61
N TRP A 124 -8.64 5.17 -14.30
CA TRP A 124 -9.67 5.36 -15.33
C TRP A 124 -9.52 6.68 -16.08
N CYS A 125 -9.05 7.75 -15.40
CA CYS A 125 -8.87 9.06 -16.04
C CYS A 125 -7.61 9.16 -16.91
N ILE A 126 -6.55 8.41 -16.59
CA ILE A 126 -5.24 8.57 -17.26
C ILE A 126 -4.88 7.41 -18.20
N CYS A 127 -5.51 6.25 -18.06
CA CYS A 127 -5.26 5.06 -18.87
C CYS A 127 -6.48 4.71 -19.72
N ASP A 128 -6.27 4.49 -21.00
CA ASP A 128 -7.19 3.72 -21.84
C ASP A 128 -7.01 2.21 -21.57
N GLU A 129 -7.97 1.40 -22.03
CA GLU A 129 -7.91 -0.06 -21.90
C GLU A 129 -6.61 -0.61 -22.51
N GLY A 130 -5.87 -1.38 -21.73
CA GLY A 130 -4.61 -2.00 -22.14
C GLY A 130 -3.37 -1.11 -21.99
N GLU A 131 -3.51 0.17 -21.66
CA GLU A 131 -2.39 1.03 -21.25
C GLU A 131 -1.96 0.66 -19.80
N GLY A 132 -0.75 1.04 -19.37
CA GLY A 132 -0.17 0.55 -18.13
C GLY A 132 0.42 1.61 -17.21
N ILE A 133 0.59 1.19 -15.94
CA ILE A 133 1.27 1.96 -14.89
C ILE A 133 2.42 1.11 -14.35
N LEU A 134 3.60 1.70 -14.21
CA LEU A 134 4.80 1.07 -13.63
C LEU A 134 4.75 1.13 -12.10
N PHE A 135 5.10 0.02 -11.45
CA PHE A 135 5.17 -0.11 -10.00
C PHE A 135 6.46 -0.81 -9.57
N PRO A 136 7.29 -0.25 -8.69
CA PRO A 136 8.39 -0.99 -8.05
C PRO A 136 7.88 -2.26 -7.35
N ALA A 137 8.48 -3.42 -7.66
CA ALA A 137 8.13 -4.68 -7.02
C ALA A 137 9.17 -5.05 -5.94
N PRO A 138 8.75 -5.69 -4.80
CA PRO A 138 7.39 -6.09 -4.47
C PRO A 138 6.47 -4.89 -4.21
N LEU A 139 5.16 -5.06 -4.35
CA LEU A 139 4.19 -3.95 -4.31
C LEU A 139 2.93 -4.31 -3.50
N TYR A 140 2.09 -3.33 -3.18
CA TYR A 140 0.84 -3.56 -2.48
C TYR A 140 -0.12 -4.44 -3.31
N THR A 141 -0.61 -5.52 -2.68
CA THR A 141 -1.45 -6.53 -3.36
C THR A 141 -2.75 -5.96 -3.93
N GLY A 142 -3.31 -4.91 -3.31
CA GLY A 142 -4.55 -4.29 -3.75
C GLY A 142 -4.47 -3.67 -5.15
N PHE A 143 -3.28 -3.23 -5.59
CA PHE A 143 -3.09 -2.67 -6.93
C PHE A 143 -3.47 -3.65 -8.03
N THR A 144 -3.36 -4.97 -7.80
CA THR A 144 -3.76 -6.01 -8.77
C THR A 144 -5.25 -6.04 -9.05
N ASN A 145 -6.06 -5.42 -8.18
CA ASN A 145 -7.51 -5.29 -8.34
C ASN A 145 -7.94 -3.84 -8.54
N ASP A 146 -7.40 -2.92 -7.70
CA ASP A 146 -7.82 -1.51 -7.71
C ASP A 146 -7.57 -0.84 -9.08
N LEU A 147 -6.54 -1.30 -9.81
CA LEU A 147 -6.16 -0.74 -11.09
C LEU A 147 -6.95 -1.35 -12.27
N PRO A 148 -6.99 -2.68 -12.49
CA PRO A 148 -7.56 -3.24 -13.71
C PRO A 148 -9.08 -3.41 -13.69
N THR A 149 -9.71 -3.56 -12.52
CA THR A 149 -11.09 -4.02 -12.40
C THR A 149 -12.09 -3.22 -13.24
N ARG A 150 -11.96 -1.90 -13.29
CA ARG A 150 -12.87 -1.04 -14.05
C ARG A 150 -12.21 -0.40 -15.27
N SER A 151 -10.99 0.10 -15.12
CA SER A 151 -10.25 0.79 -16.18
C SER A 151 -9.67 -0.18 -17.21
N ARG A 152 -9.45 -1.46 -16.86
CA ARG A 152 -8.68 -2.45 -17.61
C ARG A 152 -7.24 -2.01 -17.92
N GLY A 153 -6.73 -1.09 -17.13
CA GLY A 153 -5.33 -0.72 -17.14
C GLY A 153 -4.44 -1.89 -16.71
N LYS A 154 -3.21 -1.91 -17.18
CA LYS A 154 -2.23 -2.95 -16.85
C LYS A 154 -1.32 -2.51 -15.73
N LEU A 155 -1.21 -3.36 -14.71
CA LEU A 155 -0.17 -3.24 -13.70
C LEU A 155 1.14 -3.78 -14.30
N LEU A 156 2.19 -2.97 -14.29
CA LEU A 156 3.51 -3.29 -14.86
C LEU A 156 4.54 -3.29 -13.72
N PRO A 157 4.91 -4.45 -13.18
CA PRO A 157 5.91 -4.51 -12.11
C PRO A 157 7.29 -4.15 -12.67
N VAL A 158 8.01 -3.30 -11.94
CA VAL A 158 9.41 -2.96 -12.20
C VAL A 158 10.28 -3.91 -11.38
N SER A 159 11.00 -4.78 -12.06
CA SER A 159 11.97 -5.69 -11.43
C SER A 159 13.26 -4.95 -11.09
N PHE A 160 13.76 -5.15 -9.87
CA PHE A 160 15.06 -4.66 -9.42
C PHE A 160 16.16 -5.72 -9.48
N ARG A 161 15.88 -6.87 -10.08
CA ARG A 161 16.90 -7.90 -10.32
C ARG A 161 18.02 -7.35 -11.21
N ARG A 162 19.25 -7.50 -10.73
CA ARG A 162 20.46 -7.07 -11.42
C ARG A 162 20.78 -8.01 -12.60
N ASP A 163 21.68 -7.59 -13.49
CA ASP A 163 22.01 -8.37 -14.68
C ASP A 163 22.76 -9.69 -14.35
N ASP A 164 23.39 -9.77 -13.18
CA ASP A 164 24.00 -11.00 -12.66
C ASP A 164 22.99 -11.96 -12.00
N GLY A 165 21.69 -11.61 -12.02
CA GLY A 165 20.62 -12.40 -11.46
C GLY A 165 20.39 -12.18 -9.95
N THR A 166 21.19 -11.36 -9.27
CA THR A 166 21.00 -11.05 -7.86
C THR A 166 19.84 -10.07 -7.67
N LEU A 167 19.17 -10.14 -6.52
CA LEU A 167 18.14 -9.20 -6.09
C LEU A 167 18.57 -8.57 -4.78
N ASP A 168 18.61 -7.22 -4.75
CA ASP A 168 18.80 -6.45 -3.54
C ASP A 168 17.63 -5.49 -3.41
N LEU A 169 16.78 -5.69 -2.39
CA LEU A 169 15.59 -4.88 -2.18
C LEU A 169 15.92 -3.42 -1.80
N ASP A 170 17.15 -3.13 -1.37
CA ASP A 170 17.59 -1.76 -1.14
C ASP A 170 17.77 -0.96 -2.43
N ASP A 171 17.96 -1.61 -3.57
CA ASP A 171 18.00 -0.97 -4.90
C ASP A 171 16.70 -0.22 -5.24
N ILE A 172 15.57 -0.61 -4.65
CA ILE A 172 14.28 0.09 -4.78
C ILE A 172 14.37 1.53 -4.28
N PHE A 173 15.25 1.79 -3.33
CA PHE A 173 15.44 3.09 -2.68
C PHE A 173 16.64 3.86 -3.25
N ASP A 174 17.35 3.30 -4.21
CA ASP A 174 18.50 3.94 -4.89
C ASP A 174 18.06 4.66 -6.17
N ALA A 175 18.50 5.91 -6.36
CA ALA A 175 18.10 6.75 -7.49
C ALA A 175 18.56 6.19 -8.85
N THR A 176 19.82 5.66 -8.90
CA THR A 176 20.40 5.12 -10.11
C THR A 176 19.75 3.80 -10.51
N ALA A 177 19.55 2.91 -9.52
CA ALA A 177 18.86 1.64 -9.73
C ALA A 177 17.40 1.85 -10.18
N ASN A 178 16.69 2.80 -9.57
CA ASN A 178 15.32 3.14 -10.00
C ASN A 178 15.28 3.57 -11.46
N THR A 179 16.10 4.55 -11.84
CA THR A 179 16.13 5.04 -13.24
C THR A 179 16.42 3.90 -14.21
N ARG A 180 17.45 3.09 -13.95
CA ARG A 180 17.84 1.96 -14.79
C ARG A 180 16.71 0.93 -14.92
N CYS A 181 16.08 0.54 -13.80
CA CYS A 181 15.06 -0.48 -13.80
C CYS A 181 13.74 0.01 -14.44
N MET A 182 13.38 1.27 -14.24
CA MET A 182 12.23 1.88 -14.88
C MET A 182 12.40 2.02 -16.40
N GLU A 183 13.59 2.42 -16.88
CA GLU A 183 13.89 2.47 -18.32
C GLU A 183 13.79 1.06 -18.95
N ARG A 184 14.31 0.04 -18.27
CA ARG A 184 14.18 -1.36 -18.71
C ARG A 184 12.72 -1.80 -18.79
N ALA A 185 11.93 -1.51 -17.76
CA ALA A 185 10.52 -1.87 -17.71
C ALA A 185 9.69 -1.13 -18.79
N LEU A 186 10.00 0.15 -19.03
CA LEU A 186 9.36 0.94 -20.09
C LEU A 186 9.68 0.36 -21.48
N LEU A 187 10.92 -0.04 -21.72
CA LEU A 187 11.33 -0.69 -22.97
C LEU A 187 10.60 -2.02 -23.16
N GLN A 188 10.51 -2.85 -22.13
CA GLN A 188 9.77 -4.11 -22.15
C GLN A 188 8.27 -3.89 -22.43
N ALA A 189 7.64 -2.93 -21.77
CA ALA A 189 6.25 -2.57 -22.03
C ALA A 189 6.04 -2.19 -23.50
N LYS A 190 6.92 -1.36 -24.06
CA LYS A 190 6.88 -0.96 -25.46
C LYS A 190 7.04 -2.15 -26.43
N GLN A 191 7.93 -3.10 -26.13
CA GLN A 191 8.11 -4.32 -26.93
C GLN A 191 6.83 -5.19 -26.96
N HIS A 192 6.04 -5.16 -25.88
CA HIS A 192 4.76 -5.86 -25.79
C HIS A 192 3.57 -5.02 -26.25
N GLY A 193 3.80 -3.86 -26.88
CA GLY A 193 2.76 -2.97 -27.37
C GLY A 193 1.95 -2.28 -26.28
N VAL A 194 2.48 -2.21 -25.04
CA VAL A 194 1.81 -1.54 -23.92
C VAL A 194 2.35 -0.12 -23.79
N LYS A 195 1.45 0.86 -23.88
CA LYS A 195 1.78 2.26 -23.63
C LYS A 195 1.72 2.54 -22.12
N VAL A 196 2.81 3.03 -21.55
CA VAL A 196 2.89 3.42 -20.16
C VAL A 196 2.35 4.84 -19.99
N LYS A 197 1.56 5.08 -18.93
CA LYS A 197 0.94 6.36 -18.62
C LYS A 197 1.41 7.00 -17.33
N ALA A 198 1.89 6.17 -16.38
CA ALA A 198 2.31 6.65 -15.08
C ALA A 198 3.38 5.74 -14.47
N VAL A 199 4.08 6.30 -13.47
CA VAL A 199 4.77 5.56 -12.41
C VAL A 199 3.98 5.76 -11.12
N MET A 200 3.75 4.70 -10.37
CA MET A 200 3.17 4.78 -9.04
C MET A 200 4.11 4.15 -8.01
N ILE A 201 4.40 4.90 -6.95
CA ILE A 201 5.13 4.42 -5.78
C ILE A 201 4.27 4.50 -4.54
N THR A 202 4.55 3.66 -3.55
CA THR A 202 4.03 3.81 -2.18
C THR A 202 5.16 4.31 -1.29
N ASN A 203 5.01 5.46 -0.66
CA ASN A 203 6.02 6.07 0.19
C ASN A 203 5.40 6.52 1.53
N PRO A 204 5.73 5.89 2.66
CA PRO A 204 6.60 4.71 2.88
C PRO A 204 6.16 3.45 2.15
N HIS A 205 7.15 2.65 1.72
CA HIS A 205 6.97 1.52 0.80
C HIS A 205 6.22 0.34 1.45
N ASN A 206 5.23 -0.19 0.77
CA ASN A 206 4.53 -1.41 1.12
C ASN A 206 4.91 -2.53 0.12
N PRO A 207 5.55 -3.63 0.56
CA PRO A 207 5.58 -4.17 1.93
C PRO A 207 6.86 -3.92 2.75
N LEU A 208 7.83 -3.15 2.27
CA LEU A 208 9.17 -3.10 2.87
C LEU A 208 9.27 -2.20 4.12
N GLY A 209 8.28 -1.35 4.40
CA GLY A 209 8.29 -0.49 5.60
C GLY A 209 9.44 0.53 5.64
N LYS A 210 9.90 1.00 4.48
CA LYS A 210 11.02 1.95 4.36
C LYS A 210 10.61 3.13 3.49
N CYS A 211 11.08 4.34 3.86
CA CYS A 211 10.91 5.54 3.05
C CYS A 211 11.95 5.60 1.93
N TYR A 212 11.60 6.29 0.84
CA TYR A 212 12.56 6.60 -0.22
C TYR A 212 13.65 7.55 0.29
N SER A 213 14.86 7.41 -0.21
CA SER A 213 16.12 7.82 0.38
C SER A 213 16.30 9.31 0.73
N GLN A 214 17.23 9.56 1.64
CA GLN A 214 17.77 10.87 1.96
C GLN A 214 19.23 11.02 1.49
N PRO A 215 19.56 12.17 0.89
CA PRO A 215 18.64 13.23 0.44
C PRO A 215 17.59 12.69 -0.54
N PRO A 216 16.52 13.42 -0.88
CA PRO A 216 15.38 12.91 -1.67
C PRO A 216 15.71 12.63 -3.14
N ASP A 217 16.90 12.08 -3.40
CA ASP A 217 17.44 11.87 -4.75
C ASP A 217 16.62 10.86 -5.55
N THR A 218 16.12 9.82 -4.89
CA THR A 218 15.27 8.82 -5.56
C THR A 218 13.93 9.41 -5.98
N ILE A 219 13.32 10.26 -5.14
CA ILE A 219 12.07 10.97 -5.49
C ILE A 219 12.31 11.88 -6.71
N LYS A 220 13.43 12.63 -6.73
CA LYS A 220 13.81 13.47 -7.87
C LYS A 220 14.12 12.66 -9.13
N ALA A 221 14.79 11.53 -8.99
CA ALA A 221 15.11 10.64 -10.11
C ALA A 221 13.83 10.07 -10.76
N ILE A 222 12.86 9.65 -9.95
CA ILE A 222 11.55 9.18 -10.43
C ILE A 222 10.80 10.33 -11.12
N ALA A 223 10.80 11.53 -10.53
CA ALA A 223 10.18 12.71 -11.11
C ALA A 223 10.80 13.06 -12.47
N ALA A 224 12.13 13.08 -12.58
CA ALA A 224 12.85 13.33 -13.82
C ALA A 224 12.56 12.27 -14.89
N PHE A 225 12.48 10.99 -14.49
CA PHE A 225 12.06 9.91 -15.39
C PHE A 225 10.62 10.15 -15.90
N CYS A 226 9.69 10.52 -15.03
CA CYS A 226 8.31 10.81 -15.41
C CYS A 226 8.23 11.99 -16.39
N GLU A 227 8.95 13.08 -16.15
CA GLU A 227 9.00 14.23 -17.07
C GLU A 227 9.58 13.83 -18.42
N LYS A 228 10.74 13.14 -18.44
CA LYS A 228 11.42 12.69 -19.67
C LYS A 228 10.49 11.90 -20.59
N HIS A 229 9.60 11.08 -20.00
CA HIS A 229 8.69 10.22 -20.76
C HIS A 229 7.26 10.72 -20.79
N SER A 230 6.98 11.93 -20.27
CA SER A 230 5.64 12.53 -20.16
C SER A 230 4.64 11.61 -19.45
N LEU A 231 5.06 11.02 -18.33
CA LEU A 231 4.28 10.13 -17.47
C LEU A 231 3.75 10.88 -16.25
N HIS A 232 2.59 10.45 -15.74
CA HIS A 232 2.13 10.89 -14.44
C HIS A 232 2.98 10.26 -13.32
N TYR A 233 3.29 11.02 -12.29
CA TYR A 233 3.92 10.55 -11.06
C TYR A 233 2.85 10.45 -9.96
N LEU A 234 2.47 9.24 -9.58
CA LEU A 234 1.51 8.95 -8.52
C LEU A 234 2.28 8.53 -7.26
N SER A 235 2.19 9.33 -6.19
CA SER A 235 2.78 9.03 -4.88
C SER A 235 1.67 8.64 -3.92
N ASP A 236 1.58 7.34 -3.58
CA ASP A 236 0.69 6.85 -2.53
C ASP A 236 1.38 7.02 -1.18
N GLU A 237 0.97 8.07 -0.45
CA GLU A 237 1.59 8.49 0.82
C GLU A 237 0.72 8.11 2.03
N ILE A 238 -0.06 7.03 1.90
CA ILE A 238 -1.04 6.57 2.91
C ILE A 238 -0.42 6.26 4.28
N TYR A 239 0.91 6.03 4.37
CA TYR A 239 1.66 5.75 5.58
C TYR A 239 2.56 6.92 6.01
N ALA A 240 2.34 8.13 5.51
CA ALA A 240 3.20 9.31 5.71
C ALA A 240 3.55 9.59 7.17
N ASN A 241 2.59 9.40 8.08
CA ASN A 241 2.75 9.64 9.51
C ASN A 241 3.00 8.35 10.32
N SER A 242 3.21 7.22 9.66
CA SER A 242 3.54 5.94 10.29
C SER A 242 5.04 5.66 10.26
N VAL A 243 5.87 6.68 10.46
CA VAL A 243 7.34 6.59 10.55
C VAL A 243 7.75 6.74 12.01
N PHE A 244 8.57 5.83 12.51
CA PHE A 244 8.93 5.77 13.92
C PHE A 244 10.44 5.64 14.13
N VAL A 245 10.91 6.08 15.31
CA VAL A 245 12.32 5.95 15.70
C VAL A 245 12.61 4.51 16.13
N HIS A 246 13.72 3.96 15.65
CA HIS A 246 14.16 2.62 15.98
C HIS A 246 15.61 2.62 16.47
N ASP A 247 15.86 2.02 17.63
CA ASP A 247 17.15 2.07 18.32
C ASP A 247 18.29 1.41 17.51
N GLN A 248 17.99 0.34 16.76
CA GLN A 248 18.96 -0.35 15.91
C GLN A 248 19.26 0.41 14.60
N TYR A 249 18.39 1.34 14.19
CA TYR A 249 18.53 2.11 12.97
C TYR A 249 18.33 3.63 13.23
N PRO A 250 19.19 4.25 14.04
CA PRO A 250 19.04 5.67 14.43
C PRO A 250 19.17 6.63 13.23
N ARG A 251 19.70 6.15 12.11
CA ARG A 251 19.81 6.90 10.84
C ARG A 251 18.82 6.40 9.79
N ALA A 252 17.73 5.75 10.20
CA ALA A 252 16.70 5.29 9.28
C ALA A 252 16.10 6.47 8.51
N THR A 253 15.67 6.21 7.28
CA THR A 253 15.16 7.23 6.37
C THR A 253 13.90 7.86 6.94
N THR A 254 13.85 9.19 7.01
CA THR A 254 12.64 9.93 7.35
C THR A 254 11.73 10.05 6.15
N PHE A 255 10.44 10.25 6.40
CA PHE A 255 9.48 10.49 5.33
C PHE A 255 9.70 11.87 4.70
N HIS A 256 9.67 11.90 3.37
CA HIS A 256 9.54 13.10 2.57
C HIS A 256 8.39 12.90 1.59
N SER A 257 7.38 13.75 1.68
CA SER A 257 6.36 13.82 0.64
C SER A 257 6.99 14.27 -0.67
N VAL A 258 6.48 13.77 -1.80
CA VAL A 258 6.86 14.31 -3.11
C VAL A 258 6.60 15.83 -3.20
N LEU A 259 5.66 16.35 -2.40
CA LEU A 259 5.35 17.78 -2.33
C LEU A 259 6.36 18.59 -1.50
N SER A 260 7.15 17.95 -0.62
CA SER A 260 8.20 18.61 0.18
C SER A 260 9.54 18.69 -0.53
N VAL A 261 9.65 18.07 -1.69
CA VAL A 261 10.87 18.07 -2.50
C VAL A 261 10.81 19.21 -3.52
N ASP A 262 11.89 19.97 -3.66
CA ASP A 262 11.96 20.96 -4.73
C ASP A 262 12.11 20.25 -6.08
N LEU A 263 11.00 20.21 -6.81
CA LEU A 263 10.85 19.62 -8.14
C LEU A 263 10.73 20.69 -9.25
N ASN A 264 11.01 21.96 -8.94
CA ASN A 264 11.06 23.01 -9.96
C ASN A 264 12.10 22.60 -11.02
N GLU A 265 11.74 22.81 -12.29
CA GLU A 265 12.56 22.44 -13.47
C GLU A 265 12.87 20.92 -13.57
N VAL A 266 12.35 20.07 -12.66
CA VAL A 266 12.51 18.62 -12.69
C VAL A 266 11.31 17.95 -13.36
N ILE A 267 10.09 18.34 -12.95
CA ILE A 267 8.83 17.81 -13.51
C ILE A 267 7.74 18.87 -13.50
N ARG A 268 6.91 18.86 -14.52
CA ARG A 268 5.70 19.72 -14.58
C ARG A 268 4.77 19.43 -13.42
N PRO A 269 4.34 20.44 -12.63
CA PRO A 269 3.54 20.23 -11.42
C PRO A 269 2.20 19.50 -11.66
N ASN A 270 1.63 19.60 -12.88
CA ASN A 270 0.39 18.92 -13.24
C ASN A 270 0.54 17.42 -13.55
N LEU A 271 1.77 16.89 -13.52
CA LEU A 271 2.05 15.46 -13.62
C LEU A 271 2.25 14.80 -12.25
N VAL A 272 2.37 15.58 -11.16
CA VAL A 272 2.61 15.06 -9.80
C VAL A 272 1.30 14.99 -9.02
N HIS A 273 1.01 13.83 -8.45
CA HIS A 273 -0.22 13.56 -7.72
C HIS A 273 0.08 12.80 -6.44
N VAL A 274 -0.57 13.19 -5.33
CA VAL A 274 -0.44 12.52 -4.04
C VAL A 274 -1.77 11.91 -3.64
N LEU A 275 -1.72 10.63 -3.24
CA LEU A 275 -2.83 9.89 -2.70
C LEU A 275 -2.65 9.79 -1.17
N TYR A 276 -3.71 10.09 -0.44
CA TYR A 276 -3.70 10.02 1.03
C TYR A 276 -5.09 9.65 1.56
N GLY A 277 -5.19 9.24 2.83
CA GLY A 277 -6.48 8.90 3.41
C GLY A 277 -6.43 8.57 4.90
N ALA A 278 -7.61 8.46 5.50
CA ALA A 278 -7.76 8.22 6.94
C ALA A 278 -7.45 6.78 7.37
N ALA A 279 -7.27 5.86 6.41
CA ALA A 279 -7.29 4.42 6.70
C ALA A 279 -6.11 3.92 7.54
N LYS A 280 -4.91 4.49 7.41
CA LYS A 280 -3.69 3.95 8.02
C LYS A 280 -3.19 4.80 9.17
N ASP A 281 -2.81 6.04 8.91
CA ASP A 281 -2.30 6.96 9.92
C ASP A 281 -3.34 7.30 11.00
N PHE A 282 -4.63 7.32 10.62
CA PHE A 282 -5.74 7.59 11.55
C PHE A 282 -6.50 6.34 11.99
N CYS A 283 -5.98 5.14 11.74
CA CYS A 283 -6.60 3.88 12.20
C CYS A 283 -8.08 3.73 11.80
N ALA A 284 -8.50 4.30 10.68
CA ALA A 284 -9.91 4.48 10.34
C ALA A 284 -10.27 3.87 8.97
N ASN A 285 -9.86 2.62 8.72
CA ASN A 285 -10.13 1.91 7.46
C ASN A 285 -11.62 1.91 7.10
N GLY A 286 -12.49 1.74 8.12
CA GLY A 286 -13.94 1.64 7.96
C GLY A 286 -14.62 2.95 7.59
N LEU A 287 -14.02 4.11 7.83
CA LEU A 287 -14.58 5.40 7.43
C LEU A 287 -14.56 5.60 5.90
N ARG A 288 -13.78 4.83 5.18
CA ARG A 288 -13.69 4.87 3.72
C ARG A 288 -13.42 6.27 3.19
N LEU A 289 -12.38 6.93 3.66
CA LEU A 289 -11.97 8.26 3.21
C LEU A 289 -10.61 8.24 2.54
N GLY A 290 -10.56 8.75 1.32
CA GLY A 290 -9.36 8.96 0.53
C GLY A 290 -9.42 10.29 -0.20
N ALA A 291 -8.26 10.86 -0.49
CA ALA A 291 -8.11 12.11 -1.18
C ALA A 291 -7.00 12.00 -2.24
N LEU A 292 -7.21 12.62 -3.39
CA LEU A 292 -6.18 12.94 -4.36
C LEU A 292 -5.85 14.41 -4.23
N HIS A 293 -4.58 14.74 -4.03
CA HIS A 293 -4.04 16.06 -4.30
C HIS A 293 -3.47 16.10 -5.73
N THR A 294 -3.86 17.10 -6.50
CA THR A 294 -3.35 17.30 -7.85
C THR A 294 -3.39 18.77 -8.26
N ARG A 295 -2.34 19.22 -8.95
CA ARG A 295 -2.31 20.54 -9.62
C ARG A 295 -2.84 20.48 -11.06
N SER A 296 -3.26 19.31 -11.54
CA SER A 296 -3.91 19.15 -12.86
C SER A 296 -5.40 19.44 -12.76
N THR A 297 -5.83 20.60 -13.25
CA THR A 297 -7.25 20.96 -13.32
C THR A 297 -8.04 19.98 -14.20
N ALA A 298 -7.45 19.49 -15.29
CA ALA A 298 -8.09 18.52 -16.17
C ALA A 298 -8.36 17.19 -15.44
N LEU A 299 -7.35 16.62 -14.77
CA LEU A 299 -7.50 15.38 -14.00
C LEU A 299 -8.52 15.55 -12.88
N LYS A 300 -8.43 16.64 -12.11
CA LYS A 300 -9.37 16.96 -11.05
C LYS A 300 -10.83 16.97 -11.55
N ASN A 301 -11.09 17.65 -12.67
CA ASN A 301 -12.44 17.76 -13.22
C ASN A 301 -12.94 16.40 -13.76
N ALA A 302 -12.08 15.62 -14.41
CA ALA A 302 -12.42 14.29 -14.87
C ALA A 302 -12.76 13.36 -13.68
N MET A 303 -11.96 13.37 -12.62
CA MET A 303 -12.24 12.61 -11.40
C MET A 303 -13.53 13.05 -10.72
N ALA A 304 -13.79 14.36 -10.63
CA ALA A 304 -15.02 14.87 -10.02
C ALA A 304 -16.28 14.34 -10.71
N THR A 305 -16.23 14.11 -12.01
CA THR A 305 -17.35 13.52 -12.76
C THR A 305 -17.58 12.07 -12.36
N ILE A 306 -16.50 11.29 -12.14
CA ILE A 306 -16.59 9.86 -11.78
C ILE A 306 -16.98 9.69 -10.32
N THR A 307 -16.47 10.54 -9.44
CA THR A 307 -16.81 10.50 -8.00
C THR A 307 -18.29 10.72 -7.73
N THR A 308 -19.06 11.24 -8.69
CA THR A 308 -20.53 11.31 -8.62
C THR A 308 -21.16 9.97 -8.22
N PHE A 309 -20.58 8.85 -8.58
CA PHE A 309 -21.11 7.52 -8.29
C PHE A 309 -20.58 6.90 -6.99
N SER A 310 -19.61 7.54 -6.33
CA SER A 310 -18.89 6.92 -5.20
C SER A 310 -18.33 7.92 -4.18
N TRP A 311 -18.84 9.15 -4.11
CA TRP A 311 -18.37 10.06 -3.06
C TRP A 311 -18.80 9.59 -1.67
N PRO A 312 -17.95 9.75 -0.65
CA PRO A 312 -18.34 9.42 0.71
C PRO A 312 -19.35 10.44 1.27
N SER A 313 -20.12 10.01 2.25
CA SER A 313 -21.07 10.89 2.95
C SER A 313 -20.39 12.14 3.52
N TYR A 314 -21.04 13.30 3.40
CA TYR A 314 -20.57 14.55 3.99
C TYR A 314 -20.39 14.46 5.51
N VAL A 315 -21.26 13.71 6.20
CA VAL A 315 -21.12 13.45 7.65
C VAL A 315 -19.77 12.85 7.99
N ILE A 316 -19.34 11.85 7.21
CA ILE A 316 -18.04 11.19 7.43
C ILE A 316 -16.88 12.08 6.98
N GLN A 317 -17.05 12.83 5.91
CA GLN A 317 -16.02 13.78 5.46
C GLN A 317 -15.77 14.86 6.53
N ASP A 318 -16.80 15.44 7.08
CA ASP A 318 -16.69 16.48 8.11
C ASP A 318 -16.22 15.91 9.45
N THR A 319 -16.52 14.63 9.75
CA THR A 319 -15.91 13.93 10.88
C THR A 319 -14.40 13.88 10.79
N TRP A 320 -13.86 13.54 9.62
CA TRP A 320 -12.41 13.56 9.42
C TRP A 320 -11.84 14.98 9.41
N ALA A 321 -12.57 15.95 8.84
CA ALA A 321 -12.16 17.34 8.88
C ALA A 321 -11.99 17.83 10.33
N ARG A 322 -12.91 17.49 11.25
CA ARG A 322 -12.81 17.85 12.67
C ARG A 322 -11.56 17.28 13.35
N ILE A 323 -11.17 16.05 13.00
CA ILE A 323 -9.92 15.45 13.48
C ILE A 323 -8.70 16.25 12.97
N LEU A 324 -8.70 16.62 11.69
CA LEU A 324 -7.60 17.37 11.06
C LEU A 324 -7.53 18.84 11.54
N GLU A 325 -8.64 19.42 11.96
CA GLU A 325 -8.74 20.78 12.49
C GLU A 325 -8.33 20.89 13.97
N ASP A 326 -8.29 19.79 14.71
CA ASP A 326 -7.87 19.75 16.10
C ASP A 326 -6.36 19.57 16.22
N GLU A 327 -5.64 20.70 16.11
CA GLU A 327 -4.17 20.71 16.18
C GLU A 327 -3.62 20.10 17.47
N LYS A 328 -4.30 20.31 18.62
CA LYS A 328 -3.86 19.73 19.91
C LYS A 328 -4.00 18.22 19.91
N PHE A 329 -5.10 17.72 19.36
CA PHE A 329 -5.29 16.28 19.21
C PHE A 329 -4.24 15.71 18.27
N LEU A 330 -3.99 16.30 17.10
CA LEU A 330 -2.98 15.84 16.14
C LEU A 330 -1.56 15.83 16.71
N GLN A 331 -1.17 16.90 17.44
CA GLN A 331 0.15 17.01 18.07
C GLN A 331 0.40 15.92 19.12
N TRP A 332 -0.64 15.40 19.73
CA TRP A 332 -0.57 14.25 20.64
C TRP A 332 -0.73 12.92 19.90
N TYR A 333 -1.73 12.82 19.01
CA TYR A 333 -2.15 11.57 18.39
C TYR A 333 -1.07 10.96 17.47
N LEU A 334 -0.48 11.77 16.59
CA LEU A 334 0.49 11.28 15.62
C LEU A 334 1.76 10.72 16.29
N PRO A 335 2.40 11.43 17.25
CA PRO A 335 3.53 10.86 17.99
C PRO A 335 3.17 9.63 18.83
N GLU A 336 2.00 9.60 19.45
CA GLU A 336 1.56 8.44 20.23
C GLU A 336 1.33 7.21 19.34
N ASN A 337 0.72 7.37 18.16
CA ASN A 337 0.61 6.29 17.19
C ASN A 337 1.99 5.75 16.76
N GLN A 338 2.94 6.65 16.49
CA GLN A 338 4.32 6.28 16.14
C GLN A 338 5.02 5.54 17.28
N ASN A 339 4.82 5.95 18.53
CA ASN A 339 5.38 5.28 19.71
C ASN A 339 4.83 3.87 19.89
N ARG A 340 3.52 3.68 19.70
CA ARG A 340 2.88 2.35 19.77
C ARG A 340 3.36 1.46 18.62
N LEU A 341 3.48 1.99 17.41
CA LEU A 341 4.07 1.28 16.28
C LEU A 341 5.51 0.84 16.56
N ALA A 342 6.35 1.74 17.09
CA ALA A 342 7.73 1.43 17.46
C ALA A 342 7.80 0.32 18.52
N THR A 343 6.91 0.33 19.49
CA THR A 343 6.84 -0.69 20.55
C THR A 343 6.50 -2.06 19.99
N ASN A 344 5.48 -2.16 19.15
CA ASN A 344 5.11 -3.42 18.51
C ASN A 344 6.16 -3.91 17.52
N TYR A 345 6.80 -2.99 16.79
CA TYR A 345 7.93 -3.32 15.92
C TYR A 345 9.07 -3.96 16.71
N ARG A 346 9.46 -3.39 17.87
CA ARG A 346 10.48 -3.98 18.76
C ARG A 346 10.07 -5.38 19.24
N THR A 347 8.81 -5.59 19.61
CA THR A 347 8.27 -6.90 19.99
C THR A 347 8.43 -7.91 18.85
N LEU A 348 8.08 -7.52 17.63
CA LEU A 348 8.21 -8.38 16.46
C LEU A 348 9.67 -8.73 16.15
N ILE A 349 10.56 -7.75 16.03
CA ILE A 349 11.96 -8.03 15.66
C ILE A 349 12.69 -8.83 16.73
N LYS A 350 12.41 -8.58 18.03
CA LYS A 350 12.94 -9.39 19.12
C LYS A 350 12.54 -10.86 18.95
N PHE A 351 11.27 -11.12 18.67
CA PHE A 351 10.78 -12.48 18.41
C PHE A 351 11.49 -13.12 17.19
N LEU A 352 11.66 -12.38 16.11
CA LEU A 352 12.32 -12.88 14.90
C LEU A 352 13.79 -13.19 15.14
N ASP A 353 14.53 -12.32 15.84
CA ASP A 353 15.93 -12.52 16.20
C ASP A 353 16.11 -13.72 17.14
N GLU A 354 15.26 -13.88 18.17
CA GLU A 354 15.27 -15.01 19.09
C GLU A 354 14.98 -16.35 18.40
N ASN A 355 14.23 -16.35 17.31
CA ASN A 355 13.92 -17.56 16.52
C ASN A 355 14.77 -17.70 15.24
N SER A 356 15.81 -16.87 15.07
CA SER A 356 16.70 -16.87 13.90
C SER A 356 15.96 -16.72 12.56
N ILE A 357 14.84 -15.98 12.55
CA ILE A 357 14.03 -15.69 11.36
C ILE A 357 14.56 -14.42 10.70
N SER A 358 14.89 -14.50 9.42
CA SER A 358 15.38 -13.35 8.64
C SER A 358 14.24 -12.40 8.26
N TYR A 359 14.54 -11.11 8.17
CA TYR A 359 13.59 -10.07 7.74
C TYR A 359 14.31 -8.94 7.00
N PHE A 360 13.57 -8.15 6.23
CA PHE A 360 14.11 -6.95 5.57
C PHE A 360 14.50 -5.92 6.63
N ARG A 361 15.77 -5.57 6.65
CA ARG A 361 16.37 -4.67 7.66
C ARG A 361 16.35 -3.21 7.17
N GLY A 362 16.32 -2.27 8.10
CA GLY A 362 16.38 -0.83 7.81
C GLY A 362 15.01 -0.18 7.52
N GLY A 363 13.92 -0.94 7.64
CA GLY A 363 12.57 -0.38 7.64
C GLY A 363 12.21 0.19 9.02
N ASN A 364 11.62 1.40 9.03
CA ASN A 364 11.15 2.08 10.24
C ASN A 364 9.83 2.81 9.99
N ALA A 365 9.05 2.30 9.05
CA ALA A 365 7.82 2.95 8.61
C ALA A 365 6.71 1.95 8.26
N GLY A 366 5.50 2.45 8.15
CA GLY A 366 4.32 1.62 7.91
C GLY A 366 3.91 0.83 9.15
N ILE A 367 3.14 -0.21 8.92
CA ILE A 367 2.48 -0.99 9.97
C ILE A 367 2.79 -2.49 9.86
N PHE A 368 3.76 -2.86 9.05
CA PHE A 368 4.11 -4.23 8.70
C PHE A 368 5.62 -4.39 8.51
N LEU A 369 6.07 -5.64 8.55
CA LEU A 369 7.44 -6.04 8.28
C LEU A 369 7.47 -7.12 7.21
N TRP A 370 8.48 -7.08 6.35
CA TRP A 370 8.76 -8.09 5.34
C TRP A 370 9.69 -9.15 5.92
N VAL A 371 9.18 -10.38 6.09
CA VAL A 371 9.81 -11.45 6.86
C VAL A 371 10.03 -12.66 5.97
N TYR A 372 11.19 -13.28 6.08
CA TYR A 372 11.52 -14.50 5.36
C TYR A 372 11.19 -15.73 6.22
N LEU A 373 10.10 -16.41 5.91
CA LEU A 373 9.66 -17.64 6.58
C LEU A 373 9.99 -18.91 5.77
N GLY A 374 10.51 -18.75 4.55
CA GLY A 374 10.89 -19.86 3.68
C GLY A 374 12.05 -20.68 4.26
N GLN A 375 12.08 -21.98 3.93
CA GLN A 375 13.26 -22.80 4.21
C GLN A 375 14.39 -22.41 3.24
N ARG A 376 15.56 -22.06 3.77
CA ARG A 376 16.75 -21.94 2.93
C ARG A 376 17.15 -23.32 2.46
N THR A 377 16.84 -23.68 1.22
CA THR A 377 17.45 -24.83 0.58
C THR A 377 18.94 -24.55 0.41
N ALA A 378 19.80 -25.53 0.71
CA ALA A 378 21.25 -25.39 0.66
C ALA A 378 21.81 -25.05 -0.74
N SER A 379 20.94 -24.94 -1.75
CA SER A 379 21.25 -24.61 -3.14
C SER A 379 21.22 -23.12 -3.51
N SER A 380 20.83 -22.21 -2.59
CA SER A 380 20.79 -20.77 -2.87
C SER A 380 22.14 -20.05 -2.74
N GLY A 381 23.23 -20.78 -2.53
CA GLY A 381 24.61 -20.31 -2.51
C GLY A 381 25.41 -20.82 -3.71
N LYS A 382 25.65 -19.96 -4.73
CA LYS A 382 26.50 -20.17 -5.91
C LYS A 382 25.90 -21.00 -7.05
N SER A 383 25.12 -20.40 -7.93
CA SER A 383 25.03 -20.89 -9.31
C SER A 383 26.22 -20.37 -10.11
N ASN A 384 27.17 -21.23 -10.41
CA ASN A 384 28.17 -20.99 -11.44
C ASN A 384 27.50 -20.94 -12.81
N SER A 385 27.69 -19.84 -13.51
CA SER A 385 27.22 -19.58 -14.86
C SER A 385 27.82 -20.55 -15.86
N SER A 386 27.02 -21.42 -16.44
CA SER A 386 27.12 -21.87 -17.84
C SER A 386 26.03 -22.94 -18.11
N ASP A 387 24.83 -22.53 -18.57
CA ASP A 387 24.09 -23.35 -19.55
C ASP A 387 22.83 -22.59 -20.04
N ARG A 388 22.64 -22.58 -21.33
CA ARG A 388 21.50 -21.94 -22.02
C ARG A 388 20.18 -22.76 -21.94
N GLY A 389 20.06 -23.65 -20.94
CA GLY A 389 18.84 -24.43 -20.63
C GLY A 389 18.08 -23.98 -19.38
N GLN A 390 18.55 -22.90 -18.71
CA GLN A 390 18.17 -22.62 -17.30
C GLN A 390 16.86 -21.83 -17.10
N ALA A 391 16.27 -21.19 -18.11
CA ALA A 391 15.04 -20.40 -17.90
C ALA A 391 13.84 -21.28 -17.50
N GLY A 392 13.71 -22.47 -18.05
CA GLY A 392 12.63 -23.41 -17.69
C GLY A 392 12.81 -24.05 -16.31
N LEU A 393 14.07 -24.34 -15.93
CA LEU A 393 14.38 -24.91 -14.60
C LEU A 393 14.18 -23.88 -13.48
N ALA A 394 14.58 -22.62 -13.72
CA ALA A 394 14.41 -21.51 -12.76
C ALA A 394 12.91 -21.22 -12.52
N SER A 395 12.07 -21.27 -13.57
CA SER A 395 10.62 -21.10 -13.45
C SER A 395 9.96 -22.24 -12.65
N ALA A 396 10.32 -23.49 -12.94
CA ALA A 396 9.79 -24.65 -12.20
C ALA A 396 10.21 -24.65 -10.72
N THR A 397 11.42 -24.17 -10.42
CA THR A 397 11.90 -24.04 -9.03
C THR A 397 11.11 -22.96 -8.29
N LEU A 398 10.88 -21.81 -8.90
CA LEU A 398 10.10 -20.71 -8.31
C LEU A 398 8.64 -21.12 -8.07
N GLU A 399 8.02 -21.85 -8.99
CA GLU A 399 6.66 -22.38 -8.82
C GLU A 399 6.57 -23.38 -7.67
N ALA A 400 7.57 -24.26 -7.51
CA ALA A 400 7.64 -25.21 -6.41
C ALA A 400 7.82 -24.49 -5.05
N GLU A 401 8.70 -23.48 -4.99
CA GLU A 401 8.90 -22.66 -3.80
C GLU A 401 7.64 -21.83 -3.45
N GLN A 402 6.96 -21.26 -4.44
CA GLN A 402 5.68 -20.57 -4.22
C GLN A 402 4.57 -21.52 -3.76
N SER A 403 4.64 -22.81 -4.15
CA SER A 403 3.72 -23.85 -3.65
C SER A 403 3.97 -24.14 -2.17
N HIS A 404 5.26 -24.13 -1.74
CA HIS A 404 5.62 -24.23 -0.33
C HIS A 404 5.13 -23.01 0.48
N ASP A 405 5.26 -21.80 -0.03
CA ASP A 405 4.74 -20.57 0.59
C ASP A 405 3.21 -20.62 0.76
N ARG A 406 2.52 -21.22 -0.22
CA ARG A 406 1.07 -21.44 -0.12
C ARG A 406 0.76 -22.41 1.04
N LEU A 407 1.46 -23.53 1.09
CA LEU A 407 1.27 -24.53 2.14
C LEU A 407 1.55 -23.96 3.53
N LEU A 408 2.60 -23.15 3.67
CA LEU A 408 2.93 -22.46 4.92
C LEU A 408 1.82 -21.47 5.33
N ALA A 409 1.30 -20.67 4.39
CA ALA A 409 0.23 -19.73 4.69
C ALA A 409 -1.07 -20.47 5.10
N ASP A 410 -1.39 -21.58 4.43
CA ASP A 410 -2.56 -22.40 4.74
C ASP A 410 -2.39 -23.09 6.12
N THR A 411 -1.17 -23.54 6.47
CA THR A 411 -0.85 -24.08 7.79
C THR A 411 -0.93 -23.00 8.88
N CYS A 412 -0.45 -21.80 8.60
CA CYS A 412 -0.64 -20.65 9.51
C CYS A 412 -2.13 -20.37 9.74
N LEU A 413 -2.94 -20.36 8.69
CA LEU A 413 -4.38 -20.10 8.82
C LEU A 413 -5.07 -21.22 9.61
N LYS A 414 -4.72 -22.49 9.37
CA LYS A 414 -5.19 -23.66 10.14
C LYS A 414 -4.83 -23.52 11.62
N ASN A 415 -3.64 -22.99 11.93
CA ASN A 415 -3.17 -22.75 13.29
C ASN A 415 -3.69 -21.41 13.86
N GLY A 416 -4.65 -20.77 13.20
CA GLY A 416 -5.36 -19.58 13.67
C GLY A 416 -4.59 -18.27 13.49
N VAL A 417 -3.68 -18.16 12.52
CA VAL A 417 -3.03 -16.89 12.17
C VAL A 417 -3.02 -16.68 10.65
N MET A 418 -3.48 -15.52 10.21
CA MET A 418 -3.45 -15.12 8.81
C MET A 418 -2.23 -14.23 8.54
N VAL A 419 -1.43 -14.56 7.51
CA VAL A 419 -0.23 -13.82 7.08
C VAL A 419 -0.32 -13.47 5.59
N GLY A 420 0.43 -12.46 5.15
CA GLY A 420 0.46 -12.03 3.76
C GLY A 420 1.57 -12.72 2.98
N ARG A 421 1.26 -13.60 2.01
CA ARG A 421 2.25 -14.29 1.16
C ARG A 421 2.95 -13.36 0.19
N GLY A 422 4.26 -13.50 0.01
CA GLY A 422 5.09 -12.69 -0.90
C GLY A 422 4.65 -12.74 -2.36
N SER A 423 4.20 -13.88 -2.84
CA SER A 423 3.69 -14.02 -4.22
C SER A 423 2.49 -13.11 -4.52
N ARG A 424 1.68 -12.77 -3.50
CA ARG A 424 0.57 -11.81 -3.64
C ARG A 424 1.06 -10.36 -3.76
N PHE A 425 2.27 -10.06 -3.31
CA PHE A 425 2.94 -8.78 -3.44
C PHE A 425 3.85 -8.70 -4.67
N LEU A 426 3.76 -9.68 -5.57
CA LEU A 426 4.64 -9.85 -6.74
C LEU A 426 6.12 -9.91 -6.35
N SER A 427 6.44 -10.57 -5.22
CA SER A 427 7.82 -10.85 -4.85
C SER A 427 8.50 -11.71 -5.90
N GLU A 428 9.69 -11.31 -6.33
CA GLU A 428 10.52 -12.05 -7.29
C GLU A 428 11.24 -13.25 -6.67
N GLU A 429 11.17 -13.37 -5.34
CA GLU A 429 11.70 -14.49 -4.57
C GLU A 429 10.61 -15.07 -3.69
N ALA A 430 10.56 -16.39 -3.59
CA ALA A 430 9.70 -17.10 -2.65
C ALA A 430 10.23 -17.02 -1.22
N GLY A 431 9.45 -17.47 -0.25
CA GLY A 431 9.81 -17.49 1.16
C GLY A 431 9.53 -16.19 1.91
N TRP A 432 9.17 -15.12 1.23
CA TRP A 432 8.85 -13.85 1.85
C TRP A 432 7.38 -13.73 2.23
N PHE A 433 7.14 -13.11 3.39
CA PHE A 433 5.80 -12.85 3.91
C PHE A 433 5.72 -11.45 4.51
N ARG A 434 4.56 -10.81 4.40
CA ARG A 434 4.28 -9.57 5.13
C ARG A 434 3.56 -9.90 6.43
N ILE A 435 4.10 -9.42 7.55
CA ILE A 435 3.50 -9.51 8.89
C ILE A 435 3.14 -8.11 9.35
N THR A 436 1.85 -7.86 9.58
CA THR A 436 1.34 -6.62 10.15
C THR A 436 1.53 -6.67 11.68
N PHE A 437 2.15 -5.64 12.25
CA PHE A 437 2.44 -5.59 13.69
C PHE A 437 1.57 -4.56 14.44
N SER A 438 0.74 -3.81 13.76
CA SER A 438 -0.13 -2.78 14.33
C SER A 438 -1.43 -3.34 14.95
N ALA A 439 -1.34 -4.49 15.58
CA ALA A 439 -2.41 -5.12 16.35
C ALA A 439 -2.19 -4.92 17.86
N ASP A 440 -3.19 -5.25 18.66
CA ASP A 440 -3.03 -5.37 20.11
C ASP A 440 -1.82 -6.26 20.46
N GLU A 441 -1.09 -5.94 21.54
CA GLU A 441 0.15 -6.62 21.88
C GLU A 441 -0.07 -8.13 22.17
N VAL A 442 -1.16 -8.50 22.84
CA VAL A 442 -1.47 -9.89 23.14
C VAL A 442 -1.81 -10.65 21.86
N ALA A 443 -2.61 -10.03 20.98
CA ALA A 443 -2.91 -10.58 19.65
C ALA A 443 -1.63 -10.77 18.84
N LEU A 444 -0.74 -9.76 18.80
CA LEU A 444 0.54 -9.85 18.07
C LEU A 444 1.37 -11.03 18.59
N ARG A 445 1.62 -11.13 19.91
CA ARG A 445 2.40 -12.23 20.51
C ARG A 445 1.76 -13.59 20.22
N THR A 446 0.45 -13.71 20.35
CA THR A 446 -0.30 -14.93 20.03
C THR A 446 -0.10 -15.34 18.58
N GLY A 447 -0.22 -14.39 17.65
CA GLY A 447 -0.02 -14.62 16.22
C GLY A 447 1.40 -15.06 15.89
N LEU A 448 2.41 -14.44 16.51
CA LEU A 448 3.82 -14.80 16.32
C LEU A 448 4.12 -16.22 16.80
N ASP A 449 3.59 -16.63 17.96
CA ASP A 449 3.71 -18.01 18.45
C ASP A 449 3.05 -19.02 17.51
N ARG A 450 1.88 -18.68 16.93
CA ARG A 450 1.19 -19.53 15.96
C ARG A 450 1.99 -19.64 14.65
N ILE A 451 2.61 -18.55 14.16
CA ILE A 451 3.53 -18.59 13.02
C ILE A 451 4.70 -19.55 13.30
N ARG A 452 5.35 -19.41 14.45
CA ARG A 452 6.47 -20.28 14.85
C ARG A 452 6.08 -21.76 14.84
N ARG A 453 4.93 -22.11 15.44
CA ARG A 453 4.42 -23.50 15.43
C ARG A 453 4.19 -24.00 14.01
N SER A 454 3.64 -23.18 13.14
CA SER A 454 3.36 -23.53 11.73
C SER A 454 4.64 -23.80 10.94
N VAL A 455 5.68 -22.98 11.16
CA VAL A 455 7.00 -23.18 10.53
C VAL A 455 7.64 -24.48 11.02
N VAL A 456 7.58 -24.78 12.32
CA VAL A 456 8.11 -26.02 12.89
C VAL A 456 7.33 -27.25 12.37
N GLU A 457 6.00 -27.16 12.30
CA GLU A 457 5.12 -28.25 11.79
C GLU A 457 5.48 -28.67 10.35
N LEU A 458 5.85 -27.71 9.50
CA LEU A 458 6.25 -27.99 8.13
C LEU A 458 7.71 -28.38 7.95
N SER A 459 8.53 -28.21 8.98
CA SER A 459 9.95 -28.58 8.95
C SER A 459 10.20 -29.98 9.52
N SER A 460 9.18 -30.57 10.17
CA SER A 460 9.19 -31.92 10.74
C SER A 460 8.59 -32.94 9.78
#